data_2fec5a3803802427862761202d6816fb
#
_entry.id   2fec5a3803802427862761202d6816fb
#
_cell.length_a   1.000
_cell.length_b   1.000
_cell.length_c   1.000
_cell.angle_alpha   90.00
_cell.angle_beta   90.00
_cell.angle_gamma   90.00
#
_symmetry.space_group_name_H-M   'P 1'
#
loop_
_entity.id
_entity.type
_entity.pdbx_description
1 polymer ?
#
loop_
_entity_poly.entity_id
_entity_poly.type
_entity_poly.pdbx_seq_one_letter_code
_entity_poly.pdbx_strand_id
1 'polypeptide(L)'
;MSELAIQLTNKDFASDQEVKWCPGCGDYAILRSIQKALPQLEEQRENYVFIAGIGCSSRFPYYMNTYGFHTIHGRAPAIATGVKLANPNLKVWQITGDGDALAIGGNHYIHAIRRNIDLNILLFNNEIYGLTKGQFSPTSPTGIRTKSNPHGTTDNPFIPAKLALGAGATFIGRITDTNPKGMQAIFIEAENHRGTSLIEILQNCVIFNDKTHGDITGKDVKMDNQIFLEHGKPMIYGKESNKGIVLKGLKLETVTIGENGITEEDLLVHDAKEPDITLHMMLSAMKAPEFPVAMGVIRAVDSLTYDEGMTAQLEENIKTTKFHTSDDLFGSGDTWEVK
;
A
#
# COMPACT_ATOMS: atom_id res chain seq x y z
N MET A 1 -30.41 -4.83 -26.05
CA MET A 1 -30.91 -3.93 -24.99
C MET A 1 -29.68 -3.55 -24.22
N SER A 2 -29.24 -2.30 -24.29
CA SER A 2 -28.11 -1.81 -23.47
C SER A 2 -28.58 -1.87 -22.01
N GLU A 3 -28.01 -2.76 -21.22
CA GLU A 3 -28.15 -2.68 -19.77
C GLU A 3 -27.72 -1.26 -19.35
N LEU A 4 -28.65 -0.54 -18.77
CA LEU A 4 -28.34 0.74 -18.11
C LEU A 4 -27.31 0.40 -17.04
N ALA A 5 -26.06 0.80 -17.25
CA ALA A 5 -25.00 0.65 -16.26
C ALA A 5 -25.48 1.37 -14.97
N ILE A 6 -25.70 0.60 -13.91
CA ILE A 6 -26.08 1.16 -12.61
C ILE A 6 -24.89 2.00 -12.14
N GLN A 7 -25.05 3.30 -12.09
CA GLN A 7 -24.02 4.18 -11.58
C GLN A 7 -23.95 4.04 -10.06
N LEU A 8 -22.96 3.28 -9.58
CA LEU A 8 -22.71 3.09 -8.16
C LEU A 8 -22.25 4.40 -7.51
N THR A 9 -22.61 4.56 -6.24
CA THR A 9 -22.25 5.70 -5.39
C THR A 9 -21.44 5.22 -4.19
N ASN A 10 -20.86 6.14 -3.44
CA ASN A 10 -20.15 5.79 -2.21
C ASN A 10 -21.02 5.08 -1.15
N LYS A 11 -22.36 5.29 -1.19
CA LYS A 11 -23.30 4.63 -0.28
C LYS A 11 -23.47 3.15 -0.60
N ASP A 12 -23.34 2.77 -1.86
CA ASP A 12 -23.47 1.38 -2.31
C ASP A 12 -22.29 0.51 -1.81
N PHE A 13 -21.16 1.15 -1.49
CA PHE A 13 -19.97 0.50 -0.91
C PHE A 13 -19.92 0.55 0.61
N ALA A 14 -20.85 1.22 1.29
CA ALA A 14 -20.95 1.25 2.74
C ALA A 14 -21.84 0.12 3.25
N SER A 15 -21.37 -0.66 4.22
CA SER A 15 -22.21 -1.65 4.90
C SER A 15 -23.18 -0.97 5.88
N ASP A 16 -24.12 -1.75 6.41
CA ASP A 16 -25.06 -1.34 7.47
C ASP A 16 -24.45 -1.42 8.87
N GLN A 17 -23.18 -1.84 8.99
CA GLN A 17 -22.53 -2.02 10.27
C GLN A 17 -22.08 -0.70 10.89
N GLU A 18 -22.33 -0.56 12.19
CA GLU A 18 -21.79 0.56 12.95
C GLU A 18 -20.27 0.49 13.06
N VAL A 19 -19.58 1.56 12.64
CA VAL A 19 -18.12 1.64 12.71
C VAL A 19 -17.65 1.76 14.16
N LYS A 20 -16.81 0.86 14.64
CA LYS A 20 -16.35 0.70 16.03
C LYS A 20 -14.92 1.17 16.27
N TRP A 21 -14.37 2.05 15.44
CA TRP A 21 -13.09 2.70 15.73
C TRP A 21 -13.25 3.82 16.78
N CYS A 22 -12.13 4.24 17.36
CA CYS A 22 -12.12 5.34 18.32
C CYS A 22 -12.56 6.65 17.66
N PRO A 23 -13.32 7.51 18.33
CA PRO A 23 -13.66 8.83 17.80
C PRO A 23 -12.40 9.62 17.41
N GLY A 24 -12.36 10.13 16.19
CA GLY A 24 -11.21 10.87 15.65
C GLY A 24 -10.07 10.01 15.08
N CYS A 25 -10.21 8.68 15.06
CA CYS A 25 -9.24 7.79 14.42
C CYS A 25 -9.12 8.06 12.91
N GLY A 26 -7.92 8.04 12.37
CA GLY A 26 -7.64 8.22 10.94
C GLY A 26 -8.30 7.19 10.04
N ASP A 27 -8.59 6.00 10.56
CA ASP A 27 -9.26 4.90 9.83
C ASP A 27 -10.61 5.32 9.22
N TYR A 28 -11.35 6.24 9.86
CA TYR A 28 -12.59 6.79 9.29
C TYR A 28 -12.38 7.54 7.98
N ALA A 29 -11.31 8.34 7.91
CA ALA A 29 -11.00 9.11 6.71
C ALA A 29 -10.58 8.18 5.57
N ILE A 30 -9.84 7.13 5.87
CA ILE A 30 -9.38 6.13 4.91
C ILE A 30 -10.58 5.34 4.37
N LEU A 31 -11.44 4.83 5.24
CA LEU A 31 -12.68 4.12 4.84
C LEU A 31 -13.54 4.98 3.92
N ARG A 32 -13.78 6.23 4.30
CA ARG A 32 -14.58 7.14 3.47
C ARG A 32 -13.92 7.45 2.12
N SER A 33 -12.60 7.49 2.08
CA SER A 33 -11.86 7.77 0.84
C SER A 33 -11.93 6.62 -0.14
N ILE A 34 -11.79 5.38 0.31
CA ILE A 34 -11.94 4.21 -0.57
C ILE A 34 -13.38 4.08 -1.07
N GLN A 35 -14.39 4.24 -0.19
CA GLN A 35 -15.80 4.22 -0.58
C GLN A 35 -16.15 5.27 -1.64
N LYS A 36 -15.40 6.38 -1.71
CA LYS A 36 -15.56 7.42 -2.74
C LYS A 36 -14.74 7.18 -4.00
N ALA A 37 -13.64 6.44 -3.90
CA ALA A 37 -12.79 6.11 -5.03
C ALA A 37 -13.39 5.00 -5.89
N LEU A 38 -13.90 3.93 -5.26
CA LEU A 38 -14.41 2.75 -5.98
C LEU A 38 -15.49 3.05 -7.04
N PRO A 39 -16.48 3.92 -6.82
CA PRO A 39 -17.45 4.25 -7.84
C PRO A 39 -16.87 4.88 -9.10
N GLN A 40 -15.66 5.48 -9.01
CA GLN A 40 -14.99 6.13 -10.13
C GLN A 40 -14.24 5.14 -11.03
N LEU A 41 -14.11 3.90 -10.60
CA LEU A 41 -13.42 2.82 -11.32
C LEU A 41 -14.35 2.03 -12.25
N GLU A 42 -15.65 2.35 -12.24
CA GLU A 42 -16.69 1.76 -13.10
C GLU A 42 -16.76 0.21 -13.05
N GLU A 43 -16.31 -0.37 -11.94
CA GLU A 43 -16.30 -1.82 -11.72
C GLU A 43 -17.50 -2.23 -10.86
N GLN A 44 -18.00 -3.46 -11.07
CA GLN A 44 -19.11 -4.02 -10.29
C GLN A 44 -18.68 -4.26 -8.84
N ARG A 45 -19.55 -3.92 -7.90
CA ARG A 45 -19.29 -4.08 -6.46
C ARG A 45 -18.90 -5.52 -6.07
N GLU A 46 -19.51 -6.49 -6.71
CA GLU A 46 -19.34 -7.93 -6.49
C GLU A 46 -17.95 -8.43 -6.91
N ASN A 47 -17.22 -7.66 -7.71
CA ASN A 47 -15.86 -8.01 -8.13
C ASN A 47 -14.80 -7.52 -7.12
N TYR A 48 -15.16 -6.67 -6.16
CA TYR A 48 -14.24 -6.24 -5.10
C TYR A 48 -14.22 -7.21 -3.93
N VAL A 49 -13.03 -7.55 -3.47
CA VAL A 49 -12.80 -8.39 -2.28
C VAL A 49 -11.80 -7.71 -1.35
N PHE A 50 -12.23 -7.44 -0.12
CA PHE A 50 -11.37 -6.86 0.92
C PHE A 50 -10.90 -7.95 1.89
N ILE A 51 -9.58 -8.09 2.03
CA ILE A 51 -8.96 -9.15 2.83
C ILE A 51 -8.09 -8.50 3.90
N ALA A 52 -8.40 -8.76 5.16
CA ALA A 52 -7.72 -8.12 6.29
C ALA A 52 -6.98 -9.12 7.16
N GLY A 53 -5.86 -8.67 7.75
CA GLY A 53 -5.16 -9.36 8.83
C GLY A 53 -5.78 -9.10 10.19
N ILE A 54 -4.97 -8.70 11.18
CA ILE A 54 -5.41 -8.39 12.54
C ILE A 54 -4.90 -7.00 12.96
N GLY A 55 -5.78 -6.22 13.57
CA GLY A 55 -5.54 -4.89 14.09
C GLY A 55 -6.77 -4.00 13.94
N CYS A 56 -6.65 -2.72 14.28
CA CYS A 56 -7.77 -1.76 14.15
C CYS A 56 -8.18 -1.62 12.68
N SER A 57 -7.23 -1.44 11.78
CA SER A 57 -7.45 -1.38 10.33
C SER A 57 -8.18 -2.62 9.79
N SER A 58 -7.91 -3.79 10.37
CA SER A 58 -8.44 -5.07 9.90
C SER A 58 -9.94 -5.24 10.11
N ARG A 59 -10.59 -4.33 10.82
CA ARG A 59 -12.07 -4.25 10.87
C ARG A 59 -12.70 -3.74 9.57
N PHE A 60 -11.88 -3.27 8.64
CA PHE A 60 -12.29 -2.65 7.39
C PHE A 60 -13.30 -3.47 6.57
N PRO A 61 -13.14 -4.79 6.36
CA PRO A 61 -14.10 -5.59 5.60
C PRO A 61 -15.53 -5.58 6.17
N TYR A 62 -15.70 -5.39 7.49
CA TYR A 62 -17.03 -5.29 8.09
C TYR A 62 -17.80 -4.02 7.66
N TYR A 63 -17.06 -2.98 7.25
CA TYR A 63 -17.62 -1.67 6.93
C TYR A 63 -17.75 -1.42 5.43
N MET A 64 -17.34 -2.41 4.63
CA MET A 64 -17.51 -2.42 3.18
C MET A 64 -18.67 -3.32 2.77
N ASN A 65 -19.50 -2.84 1.86
CA ASN A 65 -20.58 -3.63 1.25
C ASN A 65 -20.05 -4.34 -0.02
N THR A 66 -19.03 -5.18 0.17
CA THR A 66 -18.35 -6.00 -0.83
C THR A 66 -18.13 -7.39 -0.26
N TYR A 67 -17.54 -8.30 -1.03
CA TYR A 67 -17.01 -9.51 -0.42
C TYR A 67 -15.78 -9.19 0.43
N GLY A 68 -15.56 -10.00 1.47
CA GLY A 68 -14.41 -9.81 2.34
C GLY A 68 -14.11 -10.99 3.25
N PHE A 69 -12.84 -11.05 3.66
CA PHE A 69 -12.33 -12.05 4.60
C PHE A 69 -11.58 -11.34 5.73
N HIS A 70 -11.83 -11.78 6.95
CA HIS A 70 -10.99 -11.47 8.11
C HIS A 70 -10.12 -12.68 8.38
N THR A 71 -8.80 -12.53 8.30
CA THR A 71 -7.85 -13.64 8.39
C THR A 71 -7.12 -13.68 9.75
N ILE A 72 -5.95 -14.30 9.79
CA ILE A 72 -5.09 -14.40 10.96
C ILE A 72 -3.99 -13.35 10.88
N HIS A 73 -3.43 -12.95 12.01
CA HIS A 73 -2.37 -11.93 12.13
C HIS A 73 -1.20 -12.20 11.16
N GLY A 74 -0.96 -11.22 10.30
CA GLY A 74 0.08 -11.25 9.28
C GLY A 74 -0.14 -12.24 8.12
N ARG A 75 -1.35 -12.81 7.96
CA ARG A 75 -1.61 -13.83 6.94
C ARG A 75 -2.48 -13.37 5.77
N ALA A 76 -2.97 -12.14 5.83
CA ALA A 76 -3.78 -11.57 4.75
C ALA A 76 -3.14 -11.68 3.36
N PRO A 77 -1.81 -11.44 3.17
CA PRO A 77 -1.20 -11.57 1.84
C PRO A 77 -1.30 -12.98 1.24
N ALA A 78 -1.20 -14.02 2.07
CA ALA A 78 -1.31 -15.40 1.60
C ALA A 78 -2.74 -15.71 1.11
N ILE A 79 -3.76 -15.27 1.86
CA ILE A 79 -5.17 -15.47 1.49
C ILE A 79 -5.50 -14.61 0.27
N ALA A 80 -5.07 -13.35 0.21
CA ALA A 80 -5.26 -12.45 -0.92
C ALA A 80 -4.66 -13.04 -2.22
N THR A 81 -3.44 -13.57 -2.14
CA THR A 81 -2.81 -14.30 -3.25
C THR A 81 -3.68 -15.46 -3.72
N GLY A 82 -4.17 -16.29 -2.78
CA GLY A 82 -5.04 -17.42 -3.12
C GLY A 82 -6.35 -17.00 -3.79
N VAL A 83 -6.98 -15.94 -3.30
CA VAL A 83 -8.21 -15.39 -3.91
C VAL A 83 -7.96 -14.90 -5.33
N LYS A 84 -6.88 -14.13 -5.54
CA LYS A 84 -6.52 -13.62 -6.88
C LYS A 84 -6.22 -14.76 -7.86
N LEU A 85 -5.47 -15.77 -7.45
CA LEU A 85 -5.16 -16.93 -8.28
C LEU A 85 -6.37 -17.81 -8.59
N ALA A 86 -7.33 -17.92 -7.65
CA ALA A 86 -8.56 -18.66 -7.85
C ALA A 86 -9.53 -17.97 -8.82
N ASN A 87 -9.55 -16.65 -8.83
CA ASN A 87 -10.31 -15.83 -9.78
C ASN A 87 -9.55 -14.55 -10.14
N PRO A 88 -8.77 -14.54 -11.24
CA PRO A 88 -7.95 -13.40 -11.66
C PRO A 88 -8.75 -12.12 -11.98
N ASN A 89 -10.06 -12.23 -12.21
CA ASN A 89 -10.91 -11.07 -12.53
C ASN A 89 -11.29 -10.24 -11.30
N LEU A 90 -11.08 -10.75 -10.09
CA LEU A 90 -11.39 -10.03 -8.86
C LEU A 90 -10.43 -8.88 -8.60
N LYS A 91 -10.98 -7.79 -8.09
CA LYS A 91 -10.26 -6.62 -7.58
C LYS A 91 -9.95 -6.85 -6.10
N VAL A 92 -8.73 -7.27 -5.81
CA VAL A 92 -8.34 -7.72 -4.47
C VAL A 92 -7.64 -6.60 -3.72
N TRP A 93 -8.21 -6.21 -2.58
CA TRP A 93 -7.68 -5.20 -1.67
C TRP A 93 -7.31 -5.84 -0.33
N GLN A 94 -6.03 -5.78 0.01
CA GLN A 94 -5.53 -6.25 1.30
C GLN A 94 -5.40 -5.09 2.27
N ILE A 95 -5.99 -5.24 3.45
CA ILE A 95 -5.96 -4.25 4.53
C ILE A 95 -5.06 -4.77 5.64
N THR A 96 -4.08 -3.96 6.04
CA THR A 96 -3.13 -4.33 7.09
C THR A 96 -2.65 -3.10 7.86
N GLY A 97 -2.27 -3.29 9.12
CA GLY A 97 -1.51 -2.30 9.89
C GLY A 97 0.00 -2.57 9.77
N ASP A 98 0.80 -1.59 10.15
CA ASP A 98 2.25 -1.70 10.18
C ASP A 98 2.74 -2.89 11.04
N GLY A 99 2.16 -3.08 12.21
CA GLY A 99 2.45 -4.22 13.07
C GLY A 99 2.02 -5.57 12.50
N ASP A 100 0.89 -5.61 11.82
CA ASP A 100 0.38 -6.81 11.16
C ASP A 100 1.24 -7.21 9.97
N ALA A 101 1.60 -6.24 9.12
CA ALA A 101 2.36 -6.49 7.91
C ALA A 101 3.84 -6.79 8.17
N LEU A 102 4.50 -6.06 9.08
CA LEU A 102 5.95 -6.01 9.17
C LEU A 102 6.55 -6.78 10.34
N ALA A 103 5.72 -7.22 11.32
CA ALA A 103 6.14 -8.16 12.35
C ALA A 103 5.95 -9.59 11.86
N ILE A 104 4.94 -10.29 12.36
CA ILE A 104 4.69 -11.69 11.98
C ILE A 104 4.34 -11.86 10.48
N GLY A 105 3.81 -10.81 9.85
CA GLY A 105 3.46 -10.77 8.42
C GLY A 105 4.63 -10.52 7.48
N GLY A 106 5.82 -10.12 7.98
CA GLY A 106 6.94 -9.66 7.16
C GLY A 106 7.34 -10.59 6.01
N ASN A 107 7.37 -11.90 6.27
CA ASN A 107 7.64 -12.87 5.22
C ASN A 107 6.56 -12.89 4.12
N HIS A 108 5.28 -12.84 4.49
CA HIS A 108 4.19 -12.84 3.52
C HIS A 108 4.11 -11.53 2.74
N TYR A 109 4.38 -10.39 3.40
CA TYR A 109 4.51 -9.08 2.78
C TYR A 109 5.57 -9.08 1.67
N ILE A 110 6.78 -9.52 1.99
CA ILE A 110 7.89 -9.62 1.02
C ILE A 110 7.51 -10.54 -0.13
N HIS A 111 6.91 -11.70 0.15
CA HIS A 111 6.61 -12.70 -0.87
C HIS A 111 5.43 -12.33 -1.78
N ALA A 112 4.42 -11.61 -1.31
CA ALA A 112 3.37 -11.06 -2.17
C ALA A 112 3.95 -10.02 -3.13
N ILE A 113 4.73 -9.07 -2.62
CA ILE A 113 5.37 -8.01 -3.40
C ILE A 113 6.33 -8.58 -4.44
N ARG A 114 7.28 -9.47 -4.06
CA ARG A 114 8.26 -10.01 -4.99
C ARG A 114 7.66 -10.86 -6.12
N ARG A 115 6.47 -11.44 -5.88
CA ARG A 115 5.72 -12.16 -6.91
C ARG A 115 4.93 -11.23 -7.82
N ASN A 116 4.80 -9.98 -7.44
CA ASN A 116 3.99 -9.01 -8.16
C ASN A 116 2.56 -9.52 -8.41
N ILE A 117 1.92 -10.04 -7.36
CA ILE A 117 0.51 -10.48 -7.45
C ILE A 117 -0.35 -9.24 -7.71
N ASP A 118 -1.29 -9.34 -8.65
CA ASP A 118 -2.19 -8.22 -8.98
C ASP A 118 -3.20 -7.96 -7.85
N LEU A 119 -2.76 -7.18 -6.86
CA LEU A 119 -3.56 -6.79 -5.70
C LEU A 119 -3.08 -5.46 -5.08
N ASN A 120 -3.97 -4.78 -4.36
CA ASN A 120 -3.70 -3.53 -3.67
C ASN A 120 -3.49 -3.76 -2.18
N ILE A 121 -2.37 -3.31 -1.62
CA ILE A 121 -2.06 -3.37 -0.19
C ILE A 121 -2.23 -1.98 0.41
N LEU A 122 -3.26 -1.79 1.26
CA LEU A 122 -3.39 -0.61 2.10
C LEU A 122 -2.70 -0.87 3.45
N LEU A 123 -1.55 -0.24 3.65
CA LEU A 123 -0.78 -0.33 4.89
C LEU A 123 -1.04 0.92 5.74
N PHE A 124 -1.77 0.73 6.85
CA PHE A 124 -2.08 1.77 7.82
C PHE A 124 -0.92 1.89 8.80
N ASN A 125 -0.10 2.92 8.60
CA ASN A 125 1.10 3.14 9.41
C ASN A 125 0.83 4.18 10.50
N ASN A 126 0.57 3.71 11.72
CA ASN A 126 0.37 4.56 12.90
C ASN A 126 1.47 4.41 13.96
N GLU A 127 2.50 3.65 13.63
CA GLU A 127 3.70 3.44 14.46
C GLU A 127 3.39 2.88 15.87
N ILE A 128 2.26 2.15 16.02
CA ILE A 128 1.85 1.57 17.30
C ILE A 128 0.88 0.38 17.12
N TYR A 129 0.94 -0.62 17.98
CA TYR A 129 -0.14 -1.61 18.10
C TYR A 129 -1.32 -1.01 18.87
N GLY A 130 -2.30 -0.43 18.16
CA GLY A 130 -3.45 0.22 18.78
C GLY A 130 -4.45 -0.77 19.40
N LEU A 131 -4.79 -1.86 18.70
CA LEU A 131 -5.78 -2.84 19.15
C LEU A 131 -5.41 -3.48 20.48
N THR A 132 -4.14 -3.77 20.70
CA THR A 132 -3.62 -4.40 21.92
C THR A 132 -3.20 -3.40 22.99
N LYS A 133 -3.57 -2.12 22.82
CA LYS A 133 -3.45 -1.02 23.79
C LYS A 133 -2.05 -0.43 23.93
N GLY A 134 -1.29 -0.31 22.83
CA GLY A 134 -0.17 0.60 22.75
C GLY A 134 1.21 -0.01 22.96
N GLN A 135 1.48 -1.18 22.42
CA GLN A 135 2.85 -1.70 22.27
C GLN A 135 3.52 -1.03 21.06
N PHE A 136 4.86 -0.87 21.12
CA PHE A 136 5.59 -0.39 19.95
C PHE A 136 5.48 -1.40 18.78
N SER A 137 5.41 -0.88 17.56
CA SER A 137 5.32 -1.63 16.32
C SER A 137 6.67 -1.62 15.58
N PRO A 138 6.83 -2.41 14.51
CA PRO A 138 8.06 -2.41 13.73
C PRO A 138 8.44 -1.07 13.08
N THR A 139 7.52 -0.13 12.97
CA THR A 139 7.76 1.22 12.43
C THR A 139 7.90 2.28 13.50
N SER A 140 7.67 1.93 14.78
CA SER A 140 7.80 2.85 15.90
C SER A 140 9.23 3.41 15.98
N PRO A 141 9.40 4.73 16.21
CA PRO A 141 10.70 5.34 16.35
C PRO A 141 11.53 4.73 17.48
N THR A 142 12.84 4.61 17.28
CA THR A 142 13.77 4.18 18.35
C THR A 142 13.62 5.07 19.59
N GLY A 143 13.56 4.46 20.75
CA GLY A 143 13.41 5.15 22.03
C GLY A 143 11.95 5.43 22.44
N ILE A 144 10.95 5.10 21.62
CA ILE A 144 9.54 5.26 22.01
C ILE A 144 9.25 4.47 23.29
N ARG A 145 8.62 5.13 24.26
CA ARG A 145 8.23 4.53 25.53
C ARG A 145 6.77 4.14 25.51
N THR A 146 6.49 2.92 25.92
CA THR A 146 5.14 2.38 26.05
C THR A 146 4.96 1.76 27.42
N LYS A 147 3.71 1.41 27.77
CA LYS A 147 3.45 0.73 29.06
C LYS A 147 4.17 -0.61 29.18
N SER A 148 4.32 -1.33 28.07
CA SER A 148 5.03 -2.62 28.00
C SER A 148 6.55 -2.46 27.85
N ASN A 149 7.04 -1.28 27.47
CA ASN A 149 8.46 -0.96 27.34
C ASN A 149 8.77 0.43 27.92
N PRO A 150 8.83 0.58 29.27
CA PRO A 150 8.98 1.88 29.92
C PRO A 150 10.36 2.53 29.72
N HIS A 151 11.35 1.75 29.32
CA HIS A 151 12.73 2.24 29.08
C HIS A 151 12.94 2.72 27.63
N GLY A 152 11.96 2.48 26.75
CA GLY A 152 12.05 2.79 25.32
C GLY A 152 12.61 1.64 24.49
N THR A 153 12.16 1.56 23.24
CA THR A 153 12.66 0.53 22.30
C THR A 153 14.07 0.86 21.79
N THR A 154 14.88 -0.18 21.61
CA THR A 154 16.19 -0.12 20.96
C THR A 154 16.13 -0.53 19.49
N ASP A 155 14.96 -0.98 19.01
CA ASP A 155 14.78 -1.44 17.65
C ASP A 155 14.91 -0.29 16.65
N ASN A 156 15.51 -0.57 15.52
CA ASN A 156 15.51 0.35 14.38
C ASN A 156 14.20 0.16 13.58
N PRO A 157 13.46 1.25 13.31
CA PRO A 157 12.19 1.15 12.62
C PRO A 157 12.37 0.73 11.15
N PHE A 158 11.45 -0.09 10.67
CA PHE A 158 11.30 -0.30 9.23
C PHE A 158 10.75 0.95 8.55
N ILE A 159 11.22 1.18 7.33
CA ILE A 159 10.57 2.09 6.37
C ILE A 159 9.85 1.19 5.37
N PRO A 160 8.49 1.09 5.41
CA PRO A 160 7.73 0.12 4.63
C PRO A 160 8.02 0.19 3.13
N ALA A 161 8.08 1.40 2.57
CA ALA A 161 8.40 1.62 1.16
C ALA A 161 9.79 1.11 0.77
N LYS A 162 10.82 1.29 1.62
CA LYS A 162 12.17 0.76 1.35
C LYS A 162 12.22 -0.76 1.36
N LEU A 163 11.50 -1.38 2.31
CA LEU A 163 11.39 -2.83 2.35
C LEU A 163 10.68 -3.38 1.10
N ALA A 164 9.63 -2.69 0.67
CA ALA A 164 8.89 -3.04 -0.55
C ALA A 164 9.77 -2.90 -1.81
N LEU A 165 10.54 -1.82 -1.94
CA LEU A 165 11.49 -1.63 -3.04
C LEU A 165 12.53 -2.74 -3.07
N GLY A 166 13.09 -3.10 -1.90
CA GLY A 166 14.02 -4.22 -1.77
C GLY A 166 13.40 -5.57 -2.12
N ALA A 167 12.08 -5.71 -2.00
CA ALA A 167 11.31 -6.88 -2.43
C ALA A 167 10.89 -6.83 -3.92
N GLY A 168 11.19 -5.74 -4.64
CA GLY A 168 10.87 -5.58 -6.06
C GLY A 168 9.49 -4.98 -6.34
N ALA A 169 8.97 -4.13 -5.45
CA ALA A 169 7.68 -3.45 -5.64
C ALA A 169 7.62 -2.68 -6.96
N THR A 170 6.53 -2.87 -7.69
CA THR A 170 6.25 -2.20 -8.97
C THR A 170 5.46 -0.91 -8.78
N PHE A 171 4.64 -0.81 -7.73
CA PHE A 171 3.92 0.42 -7.36
C PHE A 171 4.10 0.74 -5.88
N ILE A 172 4.41 2.00 -5.58
CA ILE A 172 4.46 2.55 -4.23
C ILE A 172 3.82 3.92 -4.19
N GLY A 173 2.76 4.05 -3.41
CA GLY A 173 2.15 5.32 -3.03
C GLY A 173 2.32 5.60 -1.54
N ARG A 174 2.45 6.87 -1.16
CA ARG A 174 2.42 7.31 0.24
C ARG A 174 1.53 8.53 0.40
N ILE A 175 0.73 8.54 1.45
CA ILE A 175 -0.21 9.62 1.73
C ILE A 175 -0.50 9.71 3.23
N THR A 176 -1.07 10.83 3.69
CA THR A 176 -1.58 10.98 5.05
C THR A 176 -3.09 10.80 5.11
N ASP A 177 -3.63 10.34 6.21
CA ASP A 177 -5.07 10.23 6.49
C ASP A 177 -5.79 11.59 6.48
N THR A 178 -5.04 12.69 6.62
CA THR A 178 -5.56 14.06 6.56
C THR A 178 -5.73 14.61 5.14
N ASN A 179 -5.40 13.83 4.10
CA ASN A 179 -5.57 14.21 2.70
C ASN A 179 -6.54 13.30 1.93
N PRO A 180 -7.87 13.43 2.15
CA PRO A 180 -8.87 12.56 1.51
C PRO A 180 -8.88 12.60 -0.02
N LYS A 181 -8.56 13.74 -0.63
CA LYS A 181 -8.51 13.86 -2.10
C LYS A 181 -7.29 13.13 -2.67
N GLY A 182 -6.14 13.30 -2.04
CA GLY A 182 -4.92 12.59 -2.42
C GLY A 182 -5.06 11.07 -2.24
N MET A 183 -5.71 10.61 -1.15
CA MET A 183 -6.02 9.19 -0.97
C MET A 183 -6.84 8.63 -2.12
N GLN A 184 -7.93 9.32 -2.52
CA GLN A 184 -8.80 8.87 -3.63
C GLN A 184 -8.00 8.75 -4.94
N ALA A 185 -7.18 9.75 -5.25
CA ALA A 185 -6.35 9.74 -6.47
C ALA A 185 -5.38 8.55 -6.47
N ILE A 186 -4.64 8.33 -5.39
CA ILE A 186 -3.68 7.22 -5.28
C ILE A 186 -4.39 5.86 -5.33
N PHE A 187 -5.59 5.73 -4.74
CA PHE A 187 -6.36 4.47 -4.80
C PHE A 187 -6.79 4.14 -6.23
N ILE A 188 -7.19 5.15 -7.01
CA ILE A 188 -7.55 4.98 -8.42
C ILE A 188 -6.31 4.60 -9.24
N GLU A 189 -5.18 5.27 -9.03
CA GLU A 189 -3.92 4.93 -9.71
C GLU A 189 -3.45 3.52 -9.35
N ALA A 190 -3.55 3.12 -8.09
CA ALA A 190 -3.18 1.80 -7.61
C ALA A 190 -4.04 0.68 -8.22
N GLU A 191 -5.37 0.89 -8.34
CA GLU A 191 -6.27 -0.09 -8.97
C GLU A 191 -6.02 -0.22 -10.47
N ASN A 192 -5.59 0.85 -11.14
CA ASN A 192 -5.25 0.84 -12.56
C ASN A 192 -3.86 0.27 -12.85
N HIS A 193 -3.01 0.14 -11.84
CA HIS A 193 -1.71 -0.50 -11.97
C HIS A 193 -1.87 -2.02 -12.01
N ARG A 194 -1.11 -2.69 -12.89
CA ARG A 194 -1.09 -4.16 -12.97
C ARG A 194 0.05 -4.71 -12.13
N GLY A 195 -0.29 -5.38 -11.05
CA GLY A 195 0.64 -5.94 -10.10
C GLY A 195 0.39 -5.48 -8.67
N THR A 196 1.35 -5.73 -7.79
CA THR A 196 1.19 -5.38 -6.38
C THR A 196 1.39 -3.88 -6.16
N SER A 197 0.31 -3.19 -5.82
CA SER A 197 0.32 -1.79 -5.40
C SER A 197 0.40 -1.68 -3.89
N LEU A 198 1.50 -1.12 -3.37
CA LEU A 198 1.61 -0.75 -1.96
C LEU A 198 1.22 0.70 -1.76
N ILE A 199 0.22 0.96 -0.93
CA ILE A 199 -0.15 2.30 -0.48
C ILE A 199 0.10 2.40 1.03
N GLU A 200 1.16 3.12 1.41
CA GLU A 200 1.44 3.45 2.80
C GLU A 200 0.62 4.69 3.20
N ILE A 201 -0.28 4.53 4.17
CA ILE A 201 -1.09 5.62 4.69
C ILE A 201 -0.61 5.96 6.09
N LEU A 202 0.00 7.14 6.24
CA LEU A 202 0.43 7.67 7.53
C LEU A 202 -0.81 8.06 8.32
N GLN A 203 -1.19 7.22 9.29
CA GLN A 203 -2.46 7.26 9.99
C GLN A 203 -2.28 7.66 11.45
N ASN A 204 -3.19 8.48 11.97
CA ASN A 204 -3.16 8.92 13.37
C ASN A 204 -3.95 7.99 14.29
N CYS A 205 -3.27 7.41 15.29
CA CYS A 205 -3.92 6.69 16.40
C CYS A 205 -4.14 7.63 17.57
N VAL A 206 -5.34 8.23 17.67
CA VAL A 206 -5.69 9.26 18.67
C VAL A 206 -5.58 8.81 20.13
N ILE A 207 -5.52 7.51 20.41
CA ILE A 207 -5.53 7.00 21.79
C ILE A 207 -4.13 6.60 22.27
N PHE A 208 -3.34 5.95 21.41
CA PHE A 208 -2.08 5.35 21.83
C PHE A 208 -0.85 5.99 21.22
N ASN A 209 -1.01 6.78 20.14
CA ASN A 209 0.08 7.47 19.46
C ASN A 209 -0.43 8.72 18.75
N ASP A 210 -1.12 9.59 19.52
CA ASP A 210 -1.73 10.80 18.95
C ASP A 210 -0.64 11.74 18.41
N LYS A 211 -0.89 12.24 17.20
CA LYS A 211 0.00 13.15 16.47
C LYS A 211 1.37 12.55 16.13
N THR A 212 1.50 11.24 15.99
CA THR A 212 2.79 10.61 15.62
C THR A 212 3.37 11.20 14.32
N HIS A 213 2.50 11.60 13.40
CA HIS A 213 2.86 12.28 12.15
C HIS A 213 2.60 13.80 12.21
N GLY A 214 2.56 14.40 13.40
CA GLY A 214 2.22 15.81 13.59
C GLY A 214 3.22 16.78 12.98
N ASP A 215 4.47 16.38 12.89
CA ASP A 215 5.58 17.11 12.26
C ASP A 215 5.39 17.31 10.75
N ILE A 216 4.56 16.47 10.10
CA ILE A 216 4.27 16.55 8.67
C ILE A 216 2.79 16.84 8.35
N THR A 217 1.86 16.65 9.30
CA THR A 217 0.43 16.87 9.09
C THR A 217 -0.09 18.17 9.68
N GLY A 218 0.67 18.80 10.58
CA GLY A 218 0.33 20.07 11.22
C GLY A 218 0.10 21.18 10.19
N LYS A 219 -0.94 22.00 10.40
CA LYS A 219 -1.34 23.05 9.45
C LYS A 219 -0.19 24.02 9.10
N ASP A 220 0.66 24.31 10.07
CA ASP A 220 1.73 25.30 9.94
C ASP A 220 2.99 24.73 9.29
N VAL A 221 3.15 23.41 9.30
CA VAL A 221 4.38 22.75 8.84
C VAL A 221 4.21 21.88 7.61
N LYS A 222 2.99 21.44 7.31
CA LYS A 222 2.73 20.45 6.25
C LYS A 222 3.26 20.85 4.87
N MET A 223 3.22 22.15 4.53
CA MET A 223 3.66 22.65 3.23
C MET A 223 5.18 22.62 3.09
N ASP A 224 5.90 22.73 4.21
CA ASP A 224 7.35 22.70 4.24
C ASP A 224 7.91 21.30 4.49
N ASN A 225 7.10 20.40 5.09
CA ASN A 225 7.55 19.07 5.50
C ASN A 225 6.95 17.93 4.65
N GLN A 226 6.17 18.26 3.62
CA GLN A 226 5.68 17.32 2.61
C GLN A 226 6.07 17.80 1.21
N ILE A 227 6.40 16.86 0.33
CA ILE A 227 6.52 17.09 -1.10
C ILE A 227 5.64 16.11 -1.84
N PHE A 228 4.74 16.61 -2.69
CA PHE A 228 3.91 15.77 -3.55
C PHE A 228 4.64 15.47 -4.84
N LEU A 229 4.89 14.20 -5.08
CA LEU A 229 5.57 13.72 -6.27
C LEU A 229 4.54 13.52 -7.40
N GLU A 230 4.81 14.16 -8.52
CA GLU A 230 4.07 14.00 -9.77
C GLU A 230 5.04 13.56 -10.87
N HIS A 231 4.73 12.48 -11.58
CA HIS A 231 5.56 11.98 -12.67
C HIS A 231 5.79 13.07 -13.74
N GLY A 232 7.03 13.27 -14.12
CA GLY A 232 7.44 14.27 -15.12
C GLY A 232 7.45 15.73 -14.62
N LYS A 233 7.27 15.97 -13.30
CA LYS A 233 7.31 17.31 -12.72
C LYS A 233 8.57 17.53 -11.88
N PRO A 234 9.10 18.77 -11.84
CA PRO A 234 10.17 19.13 -10.93
C PRO A 234 9.70 19.03 -9.49
N MET A 235 10.60 18.58 -8.62
CA MET A 235 10.33 18.33 -7.20
C MET A 235 10.37 19.64 -6.41
N ILE A 236 9.25 20.37 -6.41
CA ILE A 236 9.06 21.66 -5.75
C ILE A 236 8.15 21.48 -4.52
N TYR A 237 8.46 22.18 -3.43
CA TYR A 237 7.69 22.16 -2.19
C TYR A 237 7.82 23.49 -1.41
N GLY A 238 7.21 23.54 -0.23
CA GLY A 238 7.20 24.71 0.62
C GLY A 238 5.97 25.59 0.44
N LYS A 239 5.67 26.37 1.47
CA LYS A 239 4.48 27.22 1.48
C LYS A 239 4.45 28.23 0.32
N GLU A 240 5.62 28.70 -0.11
CA GLU A 240 5.78 29.67 -1.19
C GLU A 240 6.22 29.02 -2.52
N SER A 241 6.25 27.67 -2.55
CA SER A 241 6.73 26.89 -3.71
C SER A 241 8.12 27.32 -4.19
N ASN A 242 8.99 27.69 -3.25
CA ASN A 242 10.33 28.21 -3.51
C ASN A 242 11.44 27.28 -3.07
N LYS A 243 11.12 26.09 -2.62
CA LYS A 243 12.07 25.03 -2.24
C LYS A 243 12.04 23.89 -3.25
N GLY A 244 13.19 23.29 -3.49
CA GLY A 244 13.30 22.17 -4.42
C GLY A 244 14.28 21.10 -3.94
N ILE A 245 14.25 19.97 -4.65
CA ILE A 245 15.20 18.86 -4.45
C ILE A 245 16.12 18.79 -5.65
N VAL A 246 17.42 18.68 -5.40
CA VAL A 246 18.44 18.44 -6.42
C VAL A 246 19.21 17.16 -6.10
N LEU A 247 19.79 16.54 -7.12
CA LEU A 247 20.68 15.38 -6.97
C LEU A 247 22.12 15.84 -7.22
N LYS A 248 22.97 15.79 -6.18
CA LYS A 248 24.39 16.07 -6.29
C LYS A 248 25.21 14.81 -6.08
N GLY A 249 25.77 14.26 -7.14
CA GLY A 249 26.38 12.96 -7.11
C GLY A 249 25.35 11.88 -6.76
N LEU A 250 25.52 11.19 -5.62
CA LEU A 250 24.63 10.17 -5.10
C LEU A 250 23.80 10.65 -3.89
N LYS A 251 23.61 11.96 -3.72
CA LYS A 251 22.88 12.50 -2.57
C LYS A 251 21.81 13.49 -3.01
N LEU A 252 20.66 13.41 -2.36
CA LEU A 252 19.64 14.44 -2.44
C LEU A 252 20.05 15.63 -1.57
N GLU A 253 19.78 16.83 -2.05
CA GLU A 253 19.90 18.07 -1.29
C GLU A 253 18.67 18.93 -1.46
N THR A 254 18.32 19.66 -0.41
CA THR A 254 17.27 20.70 -0.46
C THR A 254 17.89 22.02 -0.86
N VAL A 255 17.22 22.76 -1.75
CA VAL A 255 17.68 24.06 -2.24
C VAL A 255 16.55 25.08 -2.22
N THR A 256 16.92 26.37 -2.18
CA THR A 256 15.97 27.47 -2.38
C THR A 256 16.09 27.95 -3.83
N ILE A 257 14.97 27.99 -4.54
CA ILE A 257 14.88 28.47 -5.92
C ILE A 257 15.13 29.99 -5.91
N GLY A 258 16.00 30.46 -6.81
CA GLY A 258 16.40 31.87 -6.90
C GLY A 258 17.64 32.23 -6.05
N GLU A 259 18.10 31.33 -5.17
CA GLU A 259 19.34 31.51 -4.41
C GLU A 259 20.51 30.77 -5.08
N ASN A 260 21.72 31.33 -4.98
CA ASN A 260 22.96 30.74 -5.52
C ASN A 260 22.88 30.36 -7.02
N GLY A 261 22.01 31.03 -7.78
CA GLY A 261 21.81 30.78 -9.20
C GLY A 261 20.94 29.55 -9.52
N ILE A 262 20.34 28.91 -8.51
CA ILE A 262 19.45 27.76 -8.69
C ILE A 262 18.13 28.21 -9.35
N THR A 263 17.74 27.51 -10.40
CA THR A 263 16.47 27.69 -11.12
C THR A 263 15.62 26.42 -11.04
N GLU A 264 14.39 26.45 -11.53
CA GLU A 264 13.53 25.24 -11.61
C GLU A 264 14.13 24.17 -12.52
N GLU A 265 14.93 24.56 -13.52
CA GLU A 265 15.57 23.64 -14.46
C GLU A 265 16.68 22.80 -13.81
N ASP A 266 17.22 23.25 -12.69
CA ASP A 266 18.25 22.53 -11.92
C ASP A 266 17.65 21.47 -10.98
N LEU A 267 16.32 21.49 -10.79
CA LEU A 267 15.65 20.61 -9.88
C LEU A 267 15.51 19.18 -10.44
N LEU A 268 15.53 18.22 -9.54
CA LEU A 268 15.22 16.85 -9.87
C LEU A 268 13.78 16.72 -10.36
N VAL A 269 13.62 16.15 -11.55
CA VAL A 269 12.31 15.80 -12.10
C VAL A 269 11.97 14.39 -11.63
N HIS A 270 10.79 14.22 -11.03
CA HIS A 270 10.35 12.91 -10.56
C HIS A 270 9.98 12.00 -11.74
N ASP A 271 10.58 10.83 -11.80
CA ASP A 271 10.19 9.76 -12.71
C ASP A 271 9.70 8.52 -11.92
N ALA A 272 8.38 8.40 -11.80
CA ALA A 272 7.77 7.24 -11.14
C ALA A 272 7.96 5.94 -11.95
N LYS A 273 8.29 6.04 -13.24
CA LYS A 273 8.43 4.92 -14.17
C LYS A 273 9.87 4.46 -14.39
N GLU A 274 10.84 5.10 -13.73
CA GLU A 274 12.24 4.70 -13.81
C GLU A 274 12.40 3.24 -13.34
N PRO A 275 12.93 2.33 -14.18
CA PRO A 275 13.12 0.93 -13.80
C PRO A 275 14.10 0.75 -12.64
N ASP A 276 15.19 1.53 -12.60
CA ASP A 276 16.13 1.52 -11.48
C ASP A 276 15.52 2.07 -10.20
N ILE A 277 15.68 1.33 -9.10
CA ILE A 277 15.06 1.66 -7.82
C ILE A 277 15.84 2.68 -6.99
N THR A 278 17.06 3.07 -7.42
CA THR A 278 17.99 3.85 -6.58
C THR A 278 17.38 5.17 -6.14
N LEU A 279 16.81 5.93 -7.09
CA LEU A 279 16.16 7.20 -6.77
C LEU A 279 14.94 7.00 -5.88
N HIS A 280 14.10 6.00 -6.17
CA HIS A 280 12.92 5.69 -5.36
C HIS A 280 13.29 5.29 -3.91
N MET A 281 14.42 4.58 -3.72
CA MET A 281 14.97 4.27 -2.39
C MET A 281 15.36 5.53 -1.64
N MET A 282 15.99 6.51 -2.30
CA MET A 282 16.33 7.79 -1.70
C MET A 282 15.07 8.59 -1.35
N LEU A 283 14.11 8.71 -2.27
CA LEU A 283 12.86 9.41 -2.05
C LEU A 283 12.04 8.81 -0.90
N SER A 284 11.97 7.47 -0.83
CA SER A 284 11.25 6.78 0.24
C SER A 284 11.86 6.99 1.63
N ALA A 285 13.13 7.36 1.69
CA ALA A 285 13.88 7.62 2.93
C ALA A 285 13.84 9.08 3.38
N MET A 286 13.34 10.00 2.56
CA MET A 286 13.24 11.43 2.91
C MET A 286 12.40 11.60 4.18
N LYS A 287 12.94 12.34 5.16
CA LYS A 287 12.36 12.51 6.50
C LYS A 287 12.64 13.93 7.03
N ALA A 288 11.60 14.51 7.62
CA ALA A 288 11.73 15.78 8.34
C ALA A 288 12.65 15.62 9.58
N PRO A 289 13.38 16.66 9.97
CA PRO A 289 13.41 18.01 9.40
C PRO A 289 14.39 18.18 8.22
N GLU A 290 15.21 17.18 7.92
CA GLU A 290 16.28 17.27 6.91
C GLU A 290 15.73 17.37 5.49
N PHE A 291 14.66 16.61 5.21
CA PHE A 291 13.93 16.61 3.94
C PHE A 291 12.43 16.67 4.17
N PRO A 292 11.65 17.20 3.22
CA PRO A 292 10.21 16.97 3.21
C PRO A 292 9.94 15.47 3.00
N VAL A 293 8.87 14.96 3.59
CA VAL A 293 8.46 13.56 3.35
C VAL A 293 7.82 13.44 1.97
N ALA A 294 8.29 12.51 1.16
CA ALA A 294 7.75 12.24 -0.18
C ALA A 294 6.35 11.63 -0.08
N MET A 295 5.36 12.28 -0.70
CA MET A 295 3.96 11.90 -0.81
C MET A 295 3.57 11.73 -2.28
N GLY A 296 2.45 11.08 -2.54
CA GLY A 296 2.03 10.78 -3.91
C GLY A 296 2.54 9.42 -4.37
N VAL A 297 2.60 9.22 -5.67
CA VAL A 297 3.12 7.98 -6.28
C VAL A 297 4.63 8.09 -6.43
N ILE A 298 5.35 7.32 -5.62
CA ILE A 298 6.81 7.27 -5.61
C ILE A 298 7.33 6.43 -6.78
N ARG A 299 6.65 5.32 -7.08
CA ARG A 299 7.02 4.37 -8.12
C ARG A 299 5.77 3.78 -8.78
N ALA A 300 5.79 3.65 -10.11
CA ALA A 300 4.75 2.97 -10.89
C ALA A 300 5.38 2.42 -12.19
N VAL A 301 5.90 1.20 -12.16
CA VAL A 301 6.57 0.54 -13.30
C VAL A 301 5.81 -0.69 -13.73
N ASP A 302 5.69 -0.91 -15.02
CA ASP A 302 5.06 -2.09 -15.58
C ASP A 302 5.95 -3.33 -15.41
N SER A 303 5.36 -4.44 -15.01
CA SER A 303 6.03 -5.73 -14.89
C SER A 303 5.02 -6.87 -15.02
N LEU A 304 5.50 -8.03 -15.47
CA LEU A 304 4.67 -9.24 -15.52
C LEU A 304 4.18 -9.61 -14.11
N THR A 305 2.88 -9.92 -14.00
CA THR A 305 2.32 -10.41 -12.74
C THR A 305 2.46 -11.92 -12.60
N TYR A 306 2.49 -12.41 -11.39
CA TYR A 306 2.58 -13.84 -11.11
C TYR A 306 1.31 -14.59 -11.58
N ASP A 307 0.15 -13.99 -11.39
CA ASP A 307 -1.14 -14.55 -11.81
C ASP A 307 -1.25 -14.68 -13.32
N GLU A 308 -0.76 -13.72 -14.11
CA GLU A 308 -0.65 -13.83 -15.57
C GLU A 308 0.31 -14.96 -15.98
N GLY A 309 1.49 -15.02 -15.36
CA GLY A 309 2.47 -16.06 -15.61
C GLY A 309 1.92 -17.46 -15.31
N MET A 310 1.21 -17.61 -14.18
CA MET A 310 0.56 -18.87 -13.80
C MET A 310 -0.56 -19.26 -14.76
N THR A 311 -1.39 -18.31 -15.17
CA THR A 311 -2.48 -18.56 -16.14
C THR A 311 -1.90 -19.03 -17.48
N ALA A 312 -0.88 -18.34 -17.99
CA ALA A 312 -0.21 -18.72 -19.23
C ALA A 312 0.39 -20.15 -19.17
N GLN A 313 1.04 -20.49 -18.04
CA GLN A 313 1.57 -21.84 -17.83
C GLN A 313 0.47 -22.90 -17.79
N LEU A 314 -0.65 -22.62 -17.13
CA LEU A 314 -1.79 -23.54 -17.07
C LEU A 314 -2.39 -23.77 -18.46
N GLU A 315 -2.62 -22.71 -19.23
CA GLU A 315 -3.14 -22.80 -20.58
C GLU A 315 -2.23 -23.60 -21.51
N GLU A 316 -0.93 -23.40 -21.42
CA GLU A 316 0.04 -24.15 -22.21
C GLU A 316 0.07 -25.63 -21.79
N ASN A 317 0.05 -25.91 -20.49
CA ASN A 317 0.00 -27.28 -19.99
C ASN A 317 -1.27 -28.01 -20.42
N ILE A 318 -2.43 -27.35 -20.42
CA ILE A 318 -3.70 -27.92 -20.88
C ILE A 318 -3.60 -28.31 -22.37
N LYS A 319 -2.94 -27.48 -23.20
CA LYS A 319 -2.77 -27.76 -24.64
C LYS A 319 -1.81 -28.90 -24.93
N THR A 320 -0.77 -29.05 -24.09
CA THR A 320 0.36 -29.97 -24.34
C THR A 320 0.27 -31.27 -23.54
N THR A 321 -0.57 -31.35 -22.52
CA THR A 321 -0.69 -32.54 -21.66
C THR A 321 -1.23 -33.73 -22.44
N LYS A 322 -0.72 -34.92 -22.08
CA LYS A 322 -1.24 -36.22 -22.55
C LYS A 322 -2.33 -36.77 -21.64
N PHE A 323 -2.56 -36.11 -20.50
CA PHE A 323 -3.51 -36.55 -19.47
C PHE A 323 -4.79 -35.69 -19.57
N HIS A 324 -5.88 -36.26 -20.02
CA HIS A 324 -7.15 -35.57 -20.21
C HIS A 324 -8.21 -35.98 -19.20
N THR A 325 -7.97 -37.10 -18.50
CA THR A 325 -8.85 -37.62 -17.45
C THR A 325 -8.08 -37.92 -16.16
N SER A 326 -8.82 -38.09 -15.07
CA SER A 326 -8.24 -38.56 -13.82
C SER A 326 -7.60 -39.96 -13.96
N ASP A 327 -8.21 -40.82 -14.77
CA ASP A 327 -7.70 -42.17 -14.99
C ASP A 327 -6.38 -42.17 -15.75
N ASP A 328 -6.20 -41.27 -16.73
CA ASP A 328 -4.93 -41.06 -17.44
C ASP A 328 -3.85 -40.66 -16.44
N LEU A 329 -4.17 -39.77 -15.50
CA LEU A 329 -3.22 -39.31 -14.48
C LEU A 329 -2.84 -40.44 -13.51
N PHE A 330 -3.83 -41.18 -13.00
CA PHE A 330 -3.59 -42.30 -12.07
C PHE A 330 -2.85 -43.46 -12.75
N GLY A 331 -3.04 -43.67 -14.07
CA GLY A 331 -2.32 -44.66 -14.83
C GLY A 331 -0.94 -44.22 -15.38
N SER A 332 -0.52 -43.00 -15.11
CA SER A 332 0.68 -42.41 -15.73
C SER A 332 2.02 -42.87 -15.15
N GLY A 333 2.03 -43.43 -13.93
CA GLY A 333 3.21 -43.94 -13.27
C GLY A 333 3.34 -45.46 -13.33
N ASP A 334 4.31 -45.99 -12.58
CA ASP A 334 4.44 -47.41 -12.36
C ASP A 334 3.22 -47.92 -11.56
N THR A 335 2.40 -48.72 -12.18
CA THR A 335 1.20 -49.29 -11.55
C THR A 335 1.40 -50.78 -11.28
N TRP A 336 0.75 -51.28 -10.22
CA TRP A 336 0.71 -52.71 -9.87
C TRP A 336 -0.72 -53.12 -9.52
N GLU A 337 -1.05 -54.36 -9.81
CA GLU A 337 -2.34 -54.94 -9.37
C GLU A 337 -2.22 -55.42 -7.93
N VAL A 338 -3.15 -55.01 -7.08
CA VAL A 338 -3.32 -55.57 -5.74
C VAL A 338 -4.16 -56.85 -5.92
N LYS A 339 -3.51 -58.00 -5.73
CA LYS A 339 -4.17 -59.34 -5.77
C LYS A 339 -4.82 -59.65 -4.47
#